data_8be7f815378eacc9c657ecbb9c88c8e2
#
_entry.id   8be7f815378eacc9c657ecbb9c88c8e2
#
_cell.length_a   1.000
_cell.length_b   1.000
_cell.length_c   1.000
_cell.angle_alpha   90.00
_cell.angle_beta   90.00
_cell.angle_gamma   90.00
#
_symmetry.space_group_name_H-M   'P 1'
#
loop_
_entity.id
_entity.type
_entity.pdbx_description
1 polymer ?
#
loop_
_entity_poly.entity_id
_entity_poly.type
_entity_poly.pdbx_seq_one_letter_code
_entity_poly.pdbx_strand_id
1 'polypeptide(L)'
;MNITNKGDYGYLTRYKRNKLIATVVLGLMIILTVVITVIMFGDTKRVAIIFAILLSLPFAKFFIAYIMCARYKSIDAGLADKICEKAGRNSVLLDMVISQYEGMKHYSSICVKNGGIYALITEKDFVGSNHSNSVIYKEYESWITNCACDSKYNYKVRLFSKPEEYIKKLSSISEPNDNNKLIDKHIRERICDSSI
;
A
#
# COMPACT_ATOMS: atom_id res chain seq x y z
N MET A 1 11.98 -11.24 14.94
CA MET A 1 10.81 -10.60 14.35
C MET A 1 11.28 -9.94 13.06
N ASN A 2 11.06 -10.58 11.90
CA ASN A 2 11.55 -10.02 10.62
C ASN A 2 10.76 -8.75 10.29
N ILE A 3 11.42 -7.62 10.34
CA ILE A 3 10.88 -6.34 9.90
C ILE A 3 10.78 -6.41 8.37
N THR A 4 9.58 -6.64 7.88
CA THR A 4 9.30 -6.62 6.45
C THR A 4 9.21 -5.15 6.06
N ASN A 5 10.11 -4.69 5.21
CA ASN A 5 10.08 -3.31 4.72
C ASN A 5 8.90 -3.09 3.77
N LYS A 6 8.48 -1.82 3.60
CA LYS A 6 7.48 -1.47 2.59
C LYS A 6 7.98 -1.93 1.21
N GLY A 7 7.09 -2.54 0.43
CA GLY A 7 7.42 -3.09 -0.87
C GLY A 7 7.90 -4.55 -0.87
N ASP A 8 8.04 -5.18 0.31
CA ASP A 8 8.32 -6.61 0.41
C ASP A 8 7.03 -7.43 0.31
N TYR A 9 7.14 -8.66 -0.19
CA TYR A 9 6.04 -9.61 -0.23
C TYR A 9 5.41 -9.82 1.15
N GLY A 10 4.08 -9.79 1.19
CA GLY A 10 3.30 -9.99 2.42
C GLY A 10 3.28 -8.79 3.38
N TYR A 11 3.90 -7.66 3.05
CA TYR A 11 3.80 -6.44 3.84
C TYR A 11 2.34 -6.02 4.04
N LEU A 12 1.54 -5.96 2.98
CA LEU A 12 0.14 -5.57 3.03
C LEU A 12 -0.68 -6.46 3.96
N THR A 13 -0.48 -7.78 3.91
CA THR A 13 -1.18 -8.75 4.77
C THR A 13 -0.81 -8.54 6.25
N ARG A 14 0.46 -8.30 6.55
CA ARG A 14 0.92 -8.01 7.92
C ARG A 14 0.41 -6.66 8.41
N TYR A 15 0.44 -5.65 7.56
CA TYR A 15 -0.10 -4.33 7.87
C TYR A 15 -1.58 -4.40 8.27
N LYS A 16 -2.42 -5.07 7.48
CA LYS A 16 -3.83 -5.30 7.79
C LYS A 16 -4.02 -6.00 9.13
N ARG A 17 -3.29 -7.10 9.36
CA ARG A 17 -3.37 -7.85 10.61
C ARG A 17 -2.99 -6.99 11.81
N ASN A 18 -1.93 -6.21 11.71
CA ASN A 18 -1.50 -5.35 12.80
C ASN A 18 -2.53 -4.25 13.08
N LYS A 19 -3.13 -3.65 12.04
CA LYS A 19 -4.20 -2.65 12.20
C LYS A 19 -5.47 -3.26 12.80
N LEU A 20 -5.83 -4.48 12.39
CA LEU A 20 -6.96 -5.21 12.96
C LEU A 20 -6.73 -5.49 14.45
N ILE A 21 -5.56 -6.02 14.81
CA ILE A 21 -5.22 -6.31 16.22
C ILE A 21 -5.29 -5.02 17.05
N ALA A 22 -4.68 -3.92 16.57
CA ALA A 22 -4.73 -2.65 17.26
C ALA A 22 -6.17 -2.14 17.45
N THR A 23 -7.02 -2.28 16.43
CA THR A 23 -8.44 -1.90 16.50
C THR A 23 -9.19 -2.73 17.54
N VAL A 24 -9.00 -4.06 17.54
CA VAL A 24 -9.64 -4.95 18.51
C VAL A 24 -9.20 -4.63 19.94
N VAL A 25 -7.89 -4.45 20.16
CA VAL A 25 -7.34 -4.12 21.49
C VAL A 25 -7.91 -2.79 21.99
N LEU A 26 -7.92 -1.74 21.16
CA LEU A 26 -8.49 -0.45 21.51
C LEU A 26 -10.00 -0.53 21.80
N GLY A 27 -10.73 -1.30 21.00
CA GLY A 27 -12.16 -1.55 21.23
C GLY A 27 -12.42 -2.22 22.57
N LEU A 28 -11.63 -3.24 22.94
CA LEU A 28 -11.71 -3.91 24.23
C LEU A 28 -11.36 -2.96 25.39
N MET A 29 -10.37 -2.09 25.22
CA MET A 29 -10.01 -1.09 26.20
C MET A 29 -11.14 -0.09 26.45
N ILE A 30 -11.84 0.35 25.39
CA ILE A 30 -13.01 1.24 25.55
C ILE A 30 -14.10 0.55 26.36
N ILE A 31 -14.46 -0.70 26.01
CA ILE A 31 -15.47 -1.48 26.73
C ILE A 31 -15.06 -1.66 28.19
N LEU A 32 -13.82 -2.06 28.44
CA LEU A 32 -13.30 -2.27 29.79
C LEU A 32 -13.36 -0.98 30.64
N THR A 33 -12.98 0.15 30.06
CA THR A 33 -13.03 1.47 30.72
C THR A 33 -14.47 1.81 31.13
N VAL A 34 -15.43 1.60 30.22
CA VAL A 34 -16.85 1.87 30.53
C VAL A 34 -17.36 0.95 31.66
N VAL A 35 -17.07 -0.35 31.57
CA VAL A 35 -17.48 -1.35 32.58
C VAL A 35 -16.90 -1.02 33.96
N ILE A 36 -15.60 -0.77 34.05
CA ILE A 36 -14.94 -0.44 35.32
C ILE A 36 -15.54 0.84 35.92
N THR A 37 -15.77 1.86 35.08
CA THR A 37 -16.31 3.13 35.60
C THR A 37 -17.74 2.98 36.09
N VAL A 38 -18.57 2.18 35.41
CA VAL A 38 -19.94 1.90 35.86
C VAL A 38 -19.96 1.15 37.20
N ILE A 39 -19.05 0.17 37.38
CA ILE A 39 -18.99 -0.63 38.62
C ILE A 39 -18.44 0.16 39.80
N MET A 40 -17.36 0.93 39.59
CA MET A 40 -16.65 1.58 40.71
C MET A 40 -17.24 2.92 41.13
N PHE A 41 -17.80 3.68 40.21
CA PHE A 41 -18.16 5.08 40.45
C PHE A 41 -19.66 5.40 40.36
N GLY A 42 -20.52 4.43 40.15
CA GLY A 42 -21.98 4.55 40.14
C GLY A 42 -22.54 5.81 39.45
N ASP A 43 -22.49 6.95 40.13
CA ASP A 43 -23.05 8.22 39.64
C ASP A 43 -22.08 9.06 38.76
N THR A 44 -20.79 8.73 38.66
CA THR A 44 -19.79 9.51 37.91
C THR A 44 -19.70 9.08 36.44
N LYS A 45 -20.84 8.85 35.79
CA LYS A 45 -20.97 8.52 34.36
C LYS A 45 -20.24 9.51 33.43
N ARG A 46 -20.11 10.78 33.88
CA ARG A 46 -19.45 11.84 33.08
C ARG A 46 -17.99 11.56 32.79
N VAL A 47 -17.25 11.03 33.78
CA VAL A 47 -15.81 10.73 33.62
C VAL A 47 -15.60 9.57 32.61
N ALA A 48 -16.44 8.52 32.71
CA ALA A 48 -16.39 7.41 31.76
C ALA A 48 -16.61 7.87 30.31
N ILE A 49 -17.59 8.77 30.12
CA ILE A 49 -17.90 9.31 28.79
C ILE A 49 -16.71 10.07 28.22
N ILE A 50 -16.01 10.89 29.00
CA ILE A 50 -14.83 11.64 28.56
C ILE A 50 -13.73 10.68 28.12
N PHE A 51 -13.40 9.66 28.91
CA PHE A 51 -12.39 8.67 28.51
C PHE A 51 -12.78 7.84 27.30
N ALA A 52 -14.05 7.45 27.17
CA ALA A 52 -14.55 6.73 26.00
C ALA A 52 -14.43 7.57 24.71
N ILE A 53 -14.77 8.86 24.79
CA ILE A 53 -14.61 9.79 23.65
C ILE A 53 -13.13 9.94 23.29
N LEU A 54 -12.25 10.11 24.28
CA LEU A 54 -10.81 10.26 24.04
C LEU A 54 -10.20 9.02 23.35
N LEU A 55 -10.59 7.81 23.77
CA LEU A 55 -10.14 6.55 23.18
C LEU A 55 -10.79 6.26 21.83
N SER A 56 -11.96 6.83 21.54
CA SER A 56 -12.64 6.64 20.25
C SER A 56 -11.86 7.22 19.08
N LEU A 57 -11.09 8.30 19.26
CA LEU A 57 -10.28 8.92 18.23
C LEU A 57 -9.18 7.99 17.68
N PRO A 58 -8.27 7.41 18.50
CA PRO A 58 -7.29 6.46 18.00
C PRO A 58 -7.95 5.18 17.46
N PHE A 59 -9.04 4.71 18.07
CA PHE A 59 -9.81 3.58 17.57
C PHE A 59 -10.29 3.83 16.14
N ALA A 60 -10.93 4.97 15.87
CA ALA A 60 -11.42 5.34 14.55
C ALA A 60 -10.28 5.39 13.52
N LYS A 61 -9.12 5.96 13.90
CA LYS A 61 -7.93 6.03 13.01
C LYS A 61 -7.46 4.64 12.57
N PHE A 62 -7.32 3.69 13.49
CA PHE A 62 -6.86 2.33 13.15
C PHE A 62 -7.93 1.55 12.40
N PHE A 63 -9.19 1.73 12.75
CA PHE A 63 -10.33 1.08 12.10
C PHE A 63 -10.47 1.53 10.65
N ILE A 64 -10.41 2.84 10.37
CA ILE A 64 -10.45 3.37 9.01
C ILE A 64 -9.26 2.84 8.19
N ALA A 65 -8.04 2.88 8.74
CA ALA A 65 -6.85 2.36 8.06
C ALA A 65 -6.98 0.87 7.73
N TYR A 66 -7.59 0.07 8.62
CA TYR A 66 -7.89 -1.32 8.35
C TYR A 66 -8.90 -1.49 7.22
N ILE A 67 -10.07 -0.81 7.27
CA ILE A 67 -11.11 -0.91 6.24
C ILE A 67 -10.58 -0.52 4.87
N MET A 68 -9.84 0.56 4.79
CA MET A 68 -9.28 1.06 3.52
C MET A 68 -8.34 0.04 2.85
N CYS A 69 -7.54 -0.68 3.64
CA CYS A 69 -6.64 -1.70 3.13
C CYS A 69 -7.30 -3.09 2.99
N ALA A 70 -8.41 -3.36 3.70
CA ALA A 70 -9.04 -4.69 3.76
C ALA A 70 -9.47 -5.21 2.40
N ARG A 71 -9.94 -4.32 1.53
CA ARG A 71 -10.42 -4.65 0.17
C ARG A 71 -9.33 -5.13 -0.79
N TYR A 72 -8.08 -4.75 -0.58
CA TYR A 72 -6.99 -5.12 -1.46
C TYR A 72 -6.44 -6.51 -1.11
N LYS A 73 -6.10 -7.29 -2.09
CA LYS A 73 -5.51 -8.63 -1.90
C LYS A 73 -4.03 -8.58 -2.25
N SER A 74 -3.22 -9.29 -1.47
CA SER A 74 -1.80 -9.46 -1.77
C SER A 74 -1.62 -10.29 -3.04
N ILE A 75 -0.53 -10.03 -3.76
CA ILE A 75 -0.11 -10.79 -4.93
C ILE A 75 0.14 -12.25 -4.55
N ASP A 76 -0.07 -13.17 -5.49
CA ASP A 76 0.26 -14.58 -5.29
C ASP A 76 1.76 -14.79 -5.10
N ALA A 77 2.15 -15.68 -4.16
CA ALA A 77 3.53 -15.94 -3.83
C ALA A 77 4.36 -16.42 -5.04
N GLY A 78 3.80 -17.36 -5.81
CA GLY A 78 4.48 -17.88 -6.98
C GLY A 78 4.68 -16.83 -8.09
N LEU A 79 3.77 -15.86 -8.19
CA LEU A 79 3.90 -14.74 -9.13
C LEU A 79 4.93 -13.72 -8.61
N ALA A 80 4.93 -13.44 -7.31
CA ALA A 80 5.89 -12.55 -6.67
C ALA A 80 7.34 -13.06 -6.85
N ASP A 81 7.57 -14.36 -6.64
CA ASP A 81 8.88 -14.98 -6.82
C ASP A 81 9.37 -14.89 -8.26
N LYS A 82 8.50 -15.17 -9.25
CA LYS A 82 8.84 -15.04 -10.67
C LYS A 82 9.20 -13.60 -11.07
N ILE A 83 8.48 -12.62 -10.53
CA ILE A 83 8.76 -11.20 -10.78
C ILE A 83 10.12 -10.82 -10.17
N CYS A 84 10.38 -11.22 -8.93
CA CYS A 84 11.64 -10.93 -8.24
C CYS A 84 12.84 -11.60 -8.92
N GLU A 85 12.68 -12.81 -9.44
CA GLU A 85 13.72 -13.54 -10.17
C GLU A 85 14.12 -12.80 -11.47
N LYS A 86 13.12 -12.31 -12.23
CA LYS A 86 13.37 -11.67 -13.53
C LYS A 86 13.81 -10.21 -13.44
N ALA A 87 13.28 -9.47 -12.49
CA ALA A 87 13.57 -8.03 -12.35
C ALA A 87 14.74 -7.72 -11.41
N GLY A 88 15.06 -8.67 -10.52
CA GLY A 88 15.96 -8.45 -9.38
C GLY A 88 15.20 -7.85 -8.19
N ARG A 89 15.32 -8.49 -7.02
CA ARG A 89 14.58 -8.15 -5.79
C ARG A 89 14.71 -6.68 -5.39
N ASN A 90 15.88 -6.09 -5.62
CA ASN A 90 16.16 -4.70 -5.27
C ASN A 90 15.49 -3.67 -6.18
N SER A 91 14.91 -4.07 -7.30
CA SER A 91 14.28 -3.17 -8.28
C SER A 91 12.75 -3.22 -8.23
N VAL A 92 12.19 -4.13 -7.43
CA VAL A 92 10.75 -4.41 -7.38
C VAL A 92 10.18 -4.01 -6.03
N LEU A 93 9.02 -3.39 -6.06
CA LEU A 93 8.14 -3.14 -4.92
C LEU A 93 6.87 -3.96 -5.12
N LEU A 94 6.49 -4.75 -4.12
CA LEU A 94 5.31 -5.62 -4.16
C LEU A 94 4.21 -5.08 -3.26
N ASP A 95 2.95 -5.35 -3.63
CA ASP A 95 1.76 -5.03 -2.81
C ASP A 95 1.69 -3.56 -2.36
N MET A 96 1.96 -2.64 -3.26
CA MET A 96 1.99 -1.22 -2.94
C MET A 96 0.59 -0.61 -2.98
N VAL A 97 0.22 0.06 -1.91
CA VAL A 97 -1.01 0.87 -1.83
C VAL A 97 -0.61 2.34 -1.76
N ILE A 98 -0.72 3.03 -2.88
CA ILE A 98 -0.42 4.45 -2.97
C ILE A 98 -1.65 5.25 -2.53
N SER A 99 -1.44 6.18 -1.60
CA SER A 99 -2.46 7.07 -1.06
C SER A 99 -2.24 8.48 -1.57
N GLN A 100 -3.28 9.08 -2.15
CA GLN A 100 -3.33 10.49 -2.54
C GLN A 100 -4.63 11.11 -2.02
N TYR A 101 -4.79 12.42 -2.20
CA TYR A 101 -5.97 13.15 -1.74
C TYR A 101 -7.29 12.56 -2.26
N GLU A 102 -7.30 12.05 -3.49
CA GLU A 102 -8.48 11.50 -4.16
C GLU A 102 -8.82 10.05 -3.74
N GLY A 103 -7.95 9.39 -2.96
CA GLY A 103 -8.19 8.03 -2.50
C GLY A 103 -6.96 7.15 -2.40
N MET A 104 -7.14 5.86 -2.65
CA MET A 104 -6.09 4.84 -2.60
C MET A 104 -6.15 3.94 -3.81
N LYS A 105 -4.99 3.62 -4.38
CA LYS A 105 -4.83 2.67 -5.48
C LYS A 105 -3.81 1.60 -5.14
N HIS A 106 -4.18 0.37 -5.45
CA HIS A 106 -3.32 -0.78 -5.25
C HIS A 106 -2.58 -1.13 -6.54
N TYR A 107 -1.31 -1.45 -6.39
CA TYR A 107 -0.44 -1.98 -7.43
C TYR A 107 0.15 -3.29 -6.95
N SER A 108 -0.12 -4.36 -7.68
CA SER A 108 0.39 -5.70 -7.34
C SER A 108 1.91 -5.76 -7.36
N SER A 109 2.53 -5.03 -8.30
CA SER A 109 3.99 -4.87 -8.37
C SER A 109 4.35 -3.58 -9.09
N ILE A 110 5.40 -2.90 -8.63
CA ILE A 110 6.02 -1.75 -9.29
C ILE A 110 7.50 -2.06 -9.43
N CYS A 111 8.01 -2.06 -10.65
CA CYS A 111 9.43 -2.20 -10.94
C CYS A 111 9.98 -0.87 -11.45
N VAL A 112 11.04 -0.38 -10.81
CA VAL A 112 11.78 0.81 -11.24
C VAL A 112 13.14 0.37 -11.72
N LYS A 113 13.37 0.43 -13.03
CA LYS A 113 14.62 -0.04 -13.64
C LYS A 113 14.96 0.75 -14.90
N ASN A 114 16.21 1.20 -14.97
CA ASN A 114 16.81 1.86 -16.14
C ASN A 114 15.99 3.04 -16.68
N GLY A 115 15.56 3.94 -15.81
CA GLY A 115 14.82 5.15 -16.19
C GLY A 115 13.36 4.90 -16.59
N GLY A 116 12.80 3.73 -16.29
CA GLY A 116 11.41 3.38 -16.51
C GLY A 116 10.72 2.86 -15.26
N ILE A 117 9.44 3.16 -15.15
CA ILE A 117 8.56 2.62 -14.11
C ILE A 117 7.57 1.68 -14.79
N TYR A 118 7.58 0.44 -14.36
CA TYR A 118 6.72 -0.61 -14.87
C TYR A 118 5.82 -1.08 -13.73
N ALA A 119 4.50 -1.00 -13.89
CA ALA A 119 3.59 -1.40 -12.83
C ALA A 119 2.59 -2.44 -13.33
N LEU A 120 2.34 -3.43 -12.48
CA LEU A 120 1.33 -4.46 -12.68
C LEU A 120 0.09 -4.12 -11.86
N ILE A 121 -1.05 -4.06 -12.52
CA ILE A 121 -2.37 -3.86 -11.91
C ILE A 121 -3.18 -5.11 -12.19
N THR A 122 -3.76 -5.69 -11.16
CA THR A 122 -4.61 -6.89 -11.31
C THR A 122 -6.04 -6.48 -11.67
N GLU A 123 -6.75 -7.27 -12.48
CA GLU A 123 -8.16 -7.03 -12.81
C GLU A 123 -9.07 -6.88 -11.58
N LYS A 124 -8.68 -7.46 -10.45
CA LYS A 124 -9.39 -7.34 -9.17
C LYS A 124 -9.36 -5.92 -8.59
N ASP A 125 -8.43 -5.09 -9.04
CA ASP A 125 -8.31 -3.70 -8.60
C ASP A 125 -9.31 -2.79 -9.35
N PHE A 126 -9.88 -3.29 -10.46
CA PHE A 126 -10.90 -2.60 -11.25
C PHE A 126 -12.33 -2.81 -10.74
N VAL A 127 -12.53 -3.62 -9.73
CA VAL A 127 -13.86 -3.93 -9.19
C VAL A 127 -14.50 -2.68 -8.59
N GLY A 128 -15.50 -2.16 -9.29
CA GLY A 128 -16.29 -1.00 -8.85
C GLY A 128 -16.15 0.27 -9.67
N SER A 129 -15.28 0.30 -10.69
CA SER A 129 -15.20 1.43 -11.60
C SER A 129 -16.06 1.19 -12.84
N ASN A 130 -17.11 2.01 -13.00
CA ASN A 130 -17.96 2.02 -14.21
C ASN A 130 -17.28 2.74 -15.40
N HIS A 131 -15.96 2.96 -15.33
CA HIS A 131 -15.24 3.69 -16.36
C HIS A 131 -14.60 2.74 -17.38
N SER A 132 -14.46 3.24 -18.61
CA SER A 132 -13.71 2.57 -19.68
C SER A 132 -12.28 2.25 -19.21
N ASN A 133 -11.77 1.06 -19.54
CA ASN A 133 -10.43 0.62 -19.15
C ASN A 133 -9.33 1.66 -19.47
N SER A 134 -9.45 2.40 -20.57
CA SER A 134 -8.50 3.43 -20.97
C SER A 134 -8.41 4.61 -19.99
N VAL A 135 -9.52 4.99 -19.36
CA VAL A 135 -9.57 6.08 -18.36
C VAL A 135 -8.90 5.63 -17.07
N ILE A 136 -9.19 4.39 -16.64
CA ILE A 136 -8.60 3.81 -15.45
C ILE A 136 -7.08 3.71 -15.58
N TYR A 137 -6.57 3.24 -16.72
CA TYR A 137 -5.12 3.18 -16.96
C TYR A 137 -4.45 4.55 -16.87
N LYS A 138 -5.03 5.58 -17.49
CA LYS A 138 -4.50 6.95 -17.40
C LYS A 138 -4.47 7.47 -15.96
N GLU A 139 -5.50 7.15 -15.20
CA GLU A 139 -5.59 7.56 -13.81
C GLU A 139 -4.51 6.86 -12.95
N TYR A 140 -4.29 5.55 -13.10
CA TYR A 140 -3.22 4.83 -12.42
C TYR A 140 -1.82 5.32 -12.84
N GLU A 141 -1.63 5.63 -14.13
CA GLU A 141 -0.39 6.20 -14.66
C GLU A 141 -0.10 7.57 -14.04
N SER A 142 -1.10 8.46 -13.98
CA SER A 142 -0.95 9.78 -13.39
C SER A 142 -0.60 9.71 -11.89
N TRP A 143 -1.15 8.76 -11.17
CA TRP A 143 -0.86 8.57 -9.74
C TRP A 143 0.59 8.17 -9.48
N ILE A 144 1.13 7.20 -10.24
CA ILE A 144 2.55 6.84 -10.14
C ILE A 144 3.42 8.03 -10.56
N THR A 145 3.05 8.71 -11.64
CA THR A 145 3.79 9.86 -12.14
C THR A 145 3.85 10.96 -11.09
N ASN A 146 2.74 11.29 -10.45
CA ASN A 146 2.70 12.30 -9.39
C ASN A 146 3.55 11.93 -8.17
N CYS A 147 3.65 10.63 -7.83
CA CYS A 147 4.49 10.17 -6.73
C CYS A 147 5.97 10.10 -7.09
N ALA A 148 6.28 9.67 -8.30
CA ALA A 148 7.64 9.34 -8.72
C ALA A 148 8.38 10.53 -9.36
N CYS A 149 7.65 11.38 -10.11
CA CYS A 149 8.27 12.43 -10.88
C CYS A 149 8.57 13.67 -10.02
N ASP A 150 9.83 13.95 -9.88
CA ASP A 150 10.32 15.30 -9.63
C ASP A 150 10.51 16.00 -10.97
N SER A 151 10.36 17.31 -11.01
CA SER A 151 10.59 18.12 -12.22
C SER A 151 11.94 17.86 -12.92
N LYS A 152 12.82 17.13 -12.26
CA LYS A 152 14.19 16.82 -12.68
C LYS A 152 14.32 15.52 -13.51
N TYR A 153 13.38 14.55 -13.36
CA TYR A 153 13.51 13.24 -13.99
C TYR A 153 12.21 12.84 -14.69
N ASN A 154 12.26 12.72 -16.02
CA ASN A 154 11.11 12.34 -16.83
C ASN A 154 11.09 10.81 -17.03
N TYR A 155 10.48 10.09 -16.09
CA TYR A 155 10.33 8.64 -16.18
C TYR A 155 9.11 8.26 -17.00
N LYS A 156 9.29 7.30 -17.88
CA LYS A 156 8.16 6.71 -18.63
C LYS A 156 7.50 5.64 -17.79
N VAL A 157 6.25 5.87 -17.42
CA VAL A 157 5.41 4.90 -16.74
C VAL A 157 4.76 3.99 -17.77
N ARG A 158 4.74 2.68 -17.50
CA ARG A 158 4.02 1.68 -18.30
C ARG A 158 3.25 0.76 -17.38
N LEU A 159 1.96 0.62 -17.65
CA LEU A 159 1.05 -0.22 -16.89
C LEU A 159 0.77 -1.52 -17.64
N PHE A 160 0.66 -2.60 -16.89
CA PHE A 160 0.34 -3.93 -17.41
C PHE A 160 -0.84 -4.50 -16.61
N SER A 161 -1.80 -5.13 -17.29
CA SER A 161 -2.88 -5.88 -16.65
C SER A 161 -2.59 -7.37 -16.62
N LYS A 162 -1.77 -7.87 -17.56
CA LYS A 162 -1.44 -9.29 -17.67
C LYS A 162 -0.07 -9.56 -17.07
N PRO A 163 0.04 -10.49 -16.11
CA PRO A 163 1.32 -10.83 -15.49
C PRO A 163 2.36 -11.34 -16.48
N GLU A 164 1.91 -12.08 -17.51
CA GLU A 164 2.81 -12.66 -18.51
C GLU A 164 3.52 -11.59 -19.34
N GLU A 165 2.75 -10.58 -19.81
CA GLU A 165 3.30 -9.46 -20.57
C GLU A 165 4.26 -8.63 -19.72
N TYR A 166 3.91 -8.43 -18.44
CA TYR A 166 4.75 -7.75 -17.47
C TYR A 166 6.08 -8.46 -17.26
N ILE A 167 6.07 -9.77 -16.98
CA ILE A 167 7.28 -10.58 -16.78
C ILE A 167 8.13 -10.59 -18.04
N LYS A 168 7.52 -10.78 -19.22
CA LYS A 168 8.22 -10.72 -20.52
C LYS A 168 8.90 -9.36 -20.72
N LYS A 169 8.25 -8.27 -20.34
CA LYS A 169 8.86 -6.93 -20.41
C LYS A 169 10.01 -6.80 -19.45
N LEU A 170 9.87 -7.24 -18.19
CA LEU A 170 10.94 -7.17 -17.19
C LEU A 170 12.20 -7.91 -17.61
N SER A 171 12.06 -9.09 -18.25
CA SER A 171 13.19 -9.87 -18.75
C SER A 171 13.91 -9.21 -19.92
N SER A 172 13.25 -8.30 -20.66
CA SER A 172 13.83 -7.55 -21.79
C SER A 172 14.57 -6.28 -21.38
N ILE A 173 14.53 -5.89 -20.10
CA ILE A 173 15.16 -4.66 -19.61
C ILE A 173 16.60 -4.99 -19.18
N SER A 174 17.57 -4.31 -19.80
CA SER A 174 18.98 -4.42 -19.44
C SER A 174 19.21 -3.94 -17.98
N GLU A 175 20.31 -4.39 -17.38
CA GLU A 175 20.68 -3.89 -16.07
C GLU A 175 21.02 -2.39 -16.13
N PRO A 176 20.63 -1.63 -15.09
CA PRO A 176 20.86 -0.19 -15.07
C PRO A 176 22.35 0.14 -14.90
N ASN A 177 22.81 1.19 -15.56
CA ASN A 177 24.12 1.78 -15.31
C ASN A 177 24.18 2.36 -13.89
N ASP A 178 25.37 2.55 -13.33
CA ASP A 178 25.54 2.99 -11.94
C ASP A 178 24.86 4.33 -11.63
N ASN A 179 24.86 5.27 -12.57
CA ASN A 179 24.11 6.53 -12.44
C ASN A 179 22.60 6.30 -12.34
N ASN A 180 22.06 5.40 -13.16
CA ASN A 180 20.63 5.08 -13.14
C ASN A 180 20.24 4.31 -11.88
N LYS A 181 21.13 3.50 -11.30
CA LYS A 181 20.86 2.78 -10.04
C LYS A 181 20.55 3.74 -8.88
N LEU A 182 21.29 4.84 -8.77
CA LEU A 182 21.06 5.84 -7.71
C LEU A 182 19.72 6.55 -7.90
N ILE A 183 19.41 6.92 -9.13
CA ILE A 183 18.14 7.58 -9.45
C ILE A 183 16.97 6.62 -9.27
N ASP A 184 17.08 5.39 -9.75
CA ASP A 184 16.07 4.34 -9.59
C ASP A 184 15.80 4.04 -8.09
N LYS A 185 16.85 4.06 -7.25
CA LYS A 185 16.72 3.91 -5.79
C LYS A 185 15.94 5.07 -5.19
N HIS A 186 16.28 6.30 -5.54
CA HIS A 186 15.60 7.50 -5.02
C HIS A 186 14.11 7.51 -5.38
N ILE A 187 13.76 7.13 -6.61
CA ILE A 187 12.36 7.05 -7.04
C ILE A 187 11.60 5.95 -6.29
N ARG A 188 12.22 4.79 -6.05
CA ARG A 188 11.59 3.75 -5.22
C ARG A 188 11.32 4.23 -3.81
N GLU A 189 12.26 4.92 -3.19
CA GLU A 189 12.08 5.50 -1.85
C GLU A 189 10.89 6.46 -1.84
N ARG A 190 10.76 7.34 -2.82
CA ARG A 190 9.62 8.26 -2.92
C ARG A 190 8.29 7.54 -3.10
N ILE A 191 8.23 6.49 -3.92
CA ILE A 191 7.03 5.67 -4.07
C ILE A 191 6.69 4.98 -2.74
N CYS A 192 7.68 4.48 -2.00
CA CYS A 192 7.49 3.91 -0.67
C CYS A 192 6.96 4.95 0.33
N ASP A 193 7.45 6.18 0.30
CA ASP A 193 7.01 7.26 1.19
C ASP A 193 5.56 7.67 0.93
N SER A 194 5.13 7.63 -0.32
CA SER A 194 3.74 7.91 -0.74
C SER A 194 2.79 6.74 -0.50
N SER A 195 3.29 5.59 -0.06
CA SER A 195 2.50 4.38 0.22
C SER A 195 2.19 4.23 1.71
N ILE A 196 1.15 3.44 1.98
CA ILE A 196 0.74 3.06 3.35
C ILE A 196 1.66 1.98 3.90
#